data_0e544bacc87804c180a1b2bfddd83f1d
#
_entry.id   0e544bacc87804c180a1b2bfddd83f1d
#
_cell.length_a   1.000
_cell.length_b   1.000
_cell.length_c   1.000
_cell.angle_alpha   90.00
_cell.angle_beta   90.00
_cell.angle_gamma   90.00
#
_symmetry.space_group_name_H-M   'P 1'
#
loop_
_entity.id
_entity.type
_entity.pdbx_description
1 polymer ?
#
loop_
_entity_poly.entity_id
_entity_poly.type
_entity_poly.pdbx_seq_one_letter_code
_entity_poly.pdbx_strand_id
1 'polypeptide(L)'
;MSNDGVNAGRRRFLVAATSVVGAAGAVGAAVPFVGSWFPSAKAKAAGAPVKVNISKIEPGQQMIAEWRGQPVFIVRRTEEILGNLKKIEGQLSDPKSEKSDQPAYAKNEARSIKPEILLLVGLCTHLGCSPTFRPEVAPVDLGKDWVGGYFCPCHGSHYDLAGRVYKSQPAPLNLPVPPHNYESNDIIVIGLDKENA
;
A
#
# COMPACT_ATOMS: atom_id res chain seq x y z
N MET A 1 42.28 -55.49 -12.76
CA MET A 1 43.10 -54.29 -12.68
C MET A 1 43.53 -54.15 -11.22
N SER A 2 44.77 -54.49 -10.91
CA SER A 2 45.32 -54.40 -9.55
C SER A 2 45.52 -52.92 -9.15
N ASN A 3 45.05 -52.55 -7.97
CA ASN A 3 45.23 -51.24 -7.39
C ASN A 3 46.62 -51.08 -6.75
N ASP A 4 47.64 -51.66 -7.38
CA ASP A 4 49.03 -51.68 -6.89
C ASP A 4 49.64 -50.30 -7.05
N GLY A 5 49.68 -49.53 -5.96
CA GLY A 5 50.29 -48.23 -5.88
C GLY A 5 49.47 -47.12 -5.19
N VAL A 6 48.18 -47.35 -4.92
CA VAL A 6 47.34 -46.33 -4.25
C VAL A 6 47.23 -46.64 -2.76
N ASN A 7 47.77 -45.77 -1.88
CA ASN A 7 47.57 -45.88 -0.46
C ASN A 7 46.13 -45.51 -0.08
N ALA A 8 45.31 -46.53 0.20
CA ALA A 8 43.87 -46.37 0.50
C ALA A 8 43.61 -45.48 1.73
N GLY A 9 44.49 -45.49 2.73
CA GLY A 9 44.42 -44.64 3.91
C GLY A 9 44.60 -43.13 3.56
N ARG A 10 45.63 -42.84 2.77
CA ARG A 10 45.91 -41.47 2.29
C ARG A 10 44.79 -40.96 1.40
N ARG A 11 44.24 -41.77 0.53
CA ARG A 11 43.11 -41.41 -0.32
C ARG A 11 41.87 -41.07 0.52
N ARG A 12 41.49 -41.91 1.49
CA ARG A 12 40.35 -41.66 2.38
C ARG A 12 40.52 -40.40 3.16
N PHE A 13 41.74 -40.17 3.73
CA PHE A 13 42.05 -38.95 4.45
C PHE A 13 41.90 -37.69 3.57
N LEU A 14 42.47 -37.70 2.37
CA LEU A 14 42.40 -36.55 1.46
C LEU A 14 40.96 -36.29 1.00
N VAL A 15 40.17 -37.33 0.69
CA VAL A 15 38.78 -37.17 0.35
C VAL A 15 37.97 -36.62 1.51
N ALA A 16 38.16 -37.12 2.71
CA ALA A 16 37.48 -36.62 3.89
C ALA A 16 37.82 -35.14 4.18
N ALA A 17 39.12 -34.82 4.14
CA ALA A 17 39.59 -33.44 4.39
C ALA A 17 39.07 -32.46 3.36
N THR A 18 39.11 -32.80 2.05
CA THR A 18 38.57 -31.93 1.00
C THR A 18 37.07 -31.82 1.06
N SER A 19 36.35 -32.89 1.43
CA SER A 19 34.89 -32.83 1.62
C SER A 19 34.49 -31.90 2.76
N VAL A 20 35.21 -31.96 3.90
CA VAL A 20 34.92 -31.07 5.03
C VAL A 20 35.21 -29.59 4.68
N VAL A 21 36.34 -29.31 4.04
CA VAL A 21 36.69 -27.95 3.62
C VAL A 21 35.72 -27.45 2.54
N GLY A 22 35.36 -28.32 1.58
CA GLY A 22 34.39 -28.01 0.55
C GLY A 22 32.99 -27.72 1.12
N ALA A 23 32.55 -28.52 2.09
CA ALA A 23 31.28 -28.28 2.78
C ALA A 23 31.28 -26.96 3.57
N ALA A 24 32.35 -26.69 4.31
CA ALA A 24 32.50 -25.41 5.02
C ALA A 24 32.51 -24.21 4.05
N GLY A 25 33.18 -24.32 2.91
CA GLY A 25 33.17 -23.31 1.85
C GLY A 25 31.79 -23.10 1.24
N ALA A 26 31.07 -24.18 0.97
CA ALA A 26 29.70 -24.11 0.45
C ALA A 26 28.73 -23.43 1.44
N VAL A 27 28.82 -23.80 2.73
CA VAL A 27 28.03 -23.12 3.78
C VAL A 27 28.40 -21.65 3.87
N GLY A 28 29.70 -21.30 3.90
CA GLY A 28 30.15 -19.90 3.94
C GLY A 28 29.66 -19.08 2.74
N ALA A 29 29.66 -19.67 1.54
CA ALA A 29 29.13 -19.03 0.35
C ALA A 29 27.60 -18.90 0.39
N ALA A 30 26.88 -19.85 0.99
CA ALA A 30 25.41 -19.80 1.07
C ALA A 30 24.90 -18.70 2.04
N VAL A 31 25.65 -18.38 3.10
CA VAL A 31 25.24 -17.41 4.13
C VAL A 31 24.79 -16.06 3.56
N PRO A 32 25.56 -15.34 2.69
CA PRO A 32 25.13 -14.07 2.15
C PRO A 32 23.87 -14.20 1.26
N PHE A 33 23.69 -15.30 0.53
CA PHE A 33 22.51 -15.52 -0.29
C PHE A 33 21.26 -15.73 0.57
N VAL A 34 21.33 -16.58 1.58
CA VAL A 34 20.22 -16.77 2.53
C VAL A 34 19.97 -15.49 3.31
N GLY A 35 21.02 -14.79 3.73
CA GLY A 35 20.92 -13.51 4.42
C GLY A 35 20.22 -12.42 3.59
N SER A 36 20.37 -12.46 2.25
CA SER A 36 19.72 -11.48 1.36
C SER A 36 18.20 -11.63 1.28
N TRP A 37 17.63 -12.75 1.71
CA TRP A 37 16.17 -12.95 1.77
C TRP A 37 15.53 -12.24 2.96
N PHE A 38 16.30 -11.86 3.96
CA PHE A 38 15.77 -11.07 5.08
C PHE A 38 15.71 -9.59 4.72
N PRO A 39 14.65 -8.88 5.16
CA PRO A 39 14.49 -7.47 4.84
C PRO A 39 15.65 -6.64 5.41
N SER A 40 16.18 -5.74 4.58
CA SER A 40 17.21 -4.79 4.98
C SER A 40 16.73 -3.83 6.06
N ALA A 41 17.64 -3.15 6.77
CA ALA A 41 17.29 -2.11 7.74
C ALA A 41 16.43 -1.00 7.10
N LYS A 42 16.70 -0.63 5.84
CA LYS A 42 15.92 0.34 5.08
C LYS A 42 14.50 -0.18 4.81
N ALA A 43 14.35 -1.47 4.43
CA ALA A 43 13.03 -2.06 4.20
C ALA A 43 12.21 -2.16 5.50
N LYS A 44 12.86 -2.48 6.63
CA LYS A 44 12.21 -2.48 7.95
C LYS A 44 11.78 -1.08 8.36
N ALA A 45 12.62 -0.07 8.16
CA ALA A 45 12.31 1.32 8.45
C ALA A 45 11.16 1.86 7.57
N ALA A 46 11.13 1.48 6.28
CA ALA A 46 10.04 1.86 5.38
C ALA A 46 8.66 1.29 5.80
N GLY A 47 8.64 0.17 6.54
CA GLY A 47 7.43 -0.42 7.10
C GLY A 47 6.98 0.19 8.44
N ALA A 48 7.79 1.07 9.04
CA ALA A 48 7.48 1.69 10.32
C ALA A 48 6.25 2.62 10.23
N PRO A 49 5.48 2.78 11.33
CA PRO A 49 4.41 3.76 11.39
C PRO A 49 4.91 5.20 11.19
N VAL A 50 4.14 6.01 10.49
CA VAL A 50 4.46 7.41 10.18
C VAL A 50 3.47 8.34 10.86
N LYS A 51 3.96 9.32 11.63
CA LYS A 51 3.13 10.36 12.24
C LYS A 51 3.00 11.54 11.28
N VAL A 52 1.77 11.97 11.04
CA VAL A 52 1.44 13.08 10.14
C VAL A 52 0.61 14.12 10.87
N ASN A 53 1.02 15.37 10.81
CA ASN A 53 0.26 16.50 11.35
C ASN A 53 -0.67 17.05 10.26
N ILE A 54 -1.99 17.01 10.53
CA ILE A 54 -3.05 17.44 9.61
C ILE A 54 -3.64 18.80 9.95
N SER A 55 -3.11 19.51 10.95
CA SER A 55 -3.66 20.81 11.42
C SER A 55 -3.72 21.88 10.34
N LYS A 56 -2.81 21.80 9.35
CA LYS A 56 -2.69 22.80 8.27
C LYS A 56 -3.48 22.46 7.01
N ILE A 57 -4.15 21.31 6.96
CA ILE A 57 -4.98 20.96 5.80
C ILE A 57 -6.30 21.73 5.89
N GLU A 58 -6.58 22.59 4.95
CA GLU A 58 -7.85 23.30 4.86
C GLU A 58 -8.97 22.40 4.30
N PRO A 59 -10.25 22.68 4.60
CA PRO A 59 -11.37 21.98 4.00
C PRO A 59 -11.29 21.98 2.46
N GLY A 60 -11.48 20.81 1.84
CA GLY A 60 -11.35 20.63 0.39
C GLY A 60 -9.92 20.38 -0.11
N GLN A 61 -8.90 20.49 0.74
CA GLN A 61 -7.51 20.28 0.37
C GLN A 61 -7.04 18.85 0.61
N GLN A 62 -5.99 18.47 -0.14
CA GLN A 62 -5.24 17.24 -0.02
C GLN A 62 -3.79 17.50 0.38
N MET A 63 -3.25 16.66 1.25
CA MET A 63 -1.81 16.49 1.42
C MET A 63 -1.41 15.04 1.10
N ILE A 64 -0.13 14.82 0.83
CA ILE A 64 0.44 13.51 0.56
C ILE A 64 1.50 13.20 1.62
N ALA A 65 1.37 12.05 2.26
CA ALA A 65 2.40 11.46 3.11
C ALA A 65 2.99 10.22 2.41
N GLU A 66 4.15 9.77 2.85
CA GLU A 66 4.76 8.52 2.36
C GLU A 66 4.71 7.47 3.46
N TRP A 67 4.23 6.28 3.14
CA TRP A 67 4.28 5.11 4.01
C TRP A 67 4.55 3.86 3.18
N ARG A 68 5.53 3.06 3.59
CA ARG A 68 6.01 1.85 2.86
C ARG A 68 6.45 2.14 1.42
N GLY A 69 7.00 3.34 1.17
CA GLY A 69 7.37 3.76 -0.18
C GLY A 69 6.19 4.04 -1.11
N GLN A 70 4.99 4.17 -0.57
CA GLN A 70 3.76 4.46 -1.31
C GLN A 70 3.18 5.82 -0.88
N PRO A 71 2.60 6.58 -1.80
CA PRO A 71 1.89 7.80 -1.44
C PRO A 71 0.60 7.46 -0.68
N VAL A 72 0.37 8.16 0.43
CA VAL A 72 -0.90 8.14 1.15
C VAL A 72 -1.54 9.50 1.00
N PHE A 73 -2.69 9.54 0.36
CA PHE A 73 -3.51 10.73 0.20
C PHE A 73 -4.29 10.98 1.49
N ILE A 74 -4.22 12.21 1.99
CA ILE A 74 -4.97 12.65 3.16
C ILE A 74 -5.78 13.86 2.73
N VAL A 75 -7.11 13.77 2.80
CA VAL A 75 -8.02 14.82 2.35
C VAL A 75 -8.88 15.28 3.51
N ARG A 76 -9.01 16.59 3.69
CA ARG A 76 -10.03 17.17 4.56
C ARG A 76 -11.27 17.47 3.71
N ARG A 77 -12.29 16.63 3.84
CA ARG A 77 -13.54 16.71 3.08
C ARG A 77 -14.46 17.77 3.70
N THR A 78 -15.18 18.48 2.84
CA THR A 78 -16.25 19.40 3.24
C THR A 78 -17.59 18.64 3.40
N GLU A 79 -18.58 19.28 4.03
CA GLU A 79 -19.94 18.72 4.11
C GLU A 79 -20.56 18.50 2.72
N GLU A 80 -20.25 19.37 1.77
CA GLU A 80 -20.69 19.22 0.37
C GLU A 80 -20.13 17.95 -0.25
N ILE A 81 -18.81 17.69 -0.11
CA ILE A 81 -18.16 16.46 -0.57
C ILE A 81 -18.85 15.24 0.05
N LEU A 82 -19.07 15.25 1.36
CA LEU A 82 -19.73 14.13 2.06
C LEU A 82 -21.18 13.92 1.57
N GLY A 83 -21.92 14.99 1.32
CA GLY A 83 -23.26 14.95 0.77
C GLY A 83 -23.30 14.37 -0.66
N ASN A 84 -22.25 14.59 -1.45
CA ASN A 84 -22.15 14.08 -2.81
C ASN A 84 -21.88 12.59 -2.88
N LEU A 85 -21.22 11.99 -1.87
CA LEU A 85 -20.92 10.56 -1.84
C LEU A 85 -22.16 9.67 -1.97
N LYS A 86 -23.30 10.10 -1.40
CA LYS A 86 -24.57 9.36 -1.45
C LYS A 86 -25.23 9.44 -2.83
N LYS A 87 -25.06 10.54 -3.55
CA LYS A 87 -25.73 10.78 -4.84
C LYS A 87 -25.25 9.83 -5.93
N ILE A 88 -24.01 9.32 -5.82
CA ILE A 88 -23.36 8.53 -6.86
C ILE A 88 -23.27 7.03 -6.56
N GLU A 89 -23.85 6.55 -5.44
CA GLU A 89 -23.77 5.12 -5.07
C GLU A 89 -24.18 4.17 -6.20
N GLY A 90 -25.23 4.53 -6.95
CA GLY A 90 -25.71 3.76 -8.10
C GLY A 90 -24.69 3.62 -9.24
N GLN A 91 -23.68 4.51 -9.30
CA GLN A 91 -22.62 4.53 -10.32
C GLN A 91 -21.36 3.76 -9.91
N LEU A 92 -21.25 3.29 -8.66
CA LEU A 92 -20.06 2.65 -8.12
C LEU A 92 -20.12 1.13 -8.26
N SER A 93 -18.94 0.49 -8.47
CA SER A 93 -18.79 -0.96 -8.56
C SER A 93 -18.92 -1.66 -7.22
N ASP A 94 -18.35 -1.05 -6.15
CA ASP A 94 -18.35 -1.58 -4.78
C ASP A 94 -18.66 -0.44 -3.79
N PRO A 95 -19.91 0.07 -3.78
CA PRO A 95 -20.29 1.23 -2.97
C PRO A 95 -20.15 0.99 -1.46
N LYS A 96 -20.31 -0.26 -1.01
CA LYS A 96 -20.18 -0.66 0.40
C LYS A 96 -18.80 -1.15 0.78
N SER A 97 -17.87 -1.16 -0.17
CA SER A 97 -16.50 -1.65 0.02
C SER A 97 -16.43 -3.07 0.60
N GLU A 98 -17.25 -3.97 0.06
CA GLU A 98 -17.29 -5.36 0.52
C GLU A 98 -16.11 -6.19 -0.02
N LYS A 99 -15.61 -5.82 -1.22
CA LYS A 99 -14.51 -6.49 -1.92
C LYS A 99 -13.18 -5.79 -1.78
N SER A 100 -13.19 -4.55 -1.32
CA SER A 100 -12.02 -3.66 -1.30
C SER A 100 -11.29 -3.73 0.03
N ASP A 101 -9.99 -3.40 0.00
CA ASP A 101 -9.11 -3.50 1.16
C ASP A 101 -9.22 -2.25 2.05
N GLN A 102 -9.68 -2.47 3.28
CA GLN A 102 -9.72 -1.46 4.35
C GLN A 102 -9.83 -2.12 5.73
N PRO A 103 -9.34 -1.46 6.79
CA PRO A 103 -9.60 -1.87 8.17
C PRO A 103 -11.10 -1.88 8.49
N ALA A 104 -11.52 -2.72 9.45
CA ALA A 104 -12.93 -2.89 9.83
C ALA A 104 -13.60 -1.58 10.25
N TYR A 105 -12.88 -0.71 10.96
CA TYR A 105 -13.38 0.61 11.38
C TYR A 105 -13.63 1.59 10.23
N ALA A 106 -13.01 1.37 9.07
CA ALA A 106 -13.21 2.17 7.85
C ALA A 106 -14.24 1.55 6.89
N LYS A 107 -14.88 0.43 7.26
CA LYS A 107 -15.94 -0.19 6.46
C LYS A 107 -17.27 0.53 6.67
N ASN A 108 -17.35 1.77 6.21
CA ASN A 108 -18.51 2.65 6.28
C ASN A 108 -18.61 3.48 4.99
N GLU A 109 -19.68 4.26 4.81
CA GLU A 109 -19.91 5.07 3.60
C GLU A 109 -18.78 6.07 3.32
N ALA A 110 -18.22 6.64 4.37
CA ALA A 110 -17.13 7.62 4.28
C ALA A 110 -15.75 6.97 4.10
N ARG A 111 -15.64 5.65 4.32
CA ARG A 111 -14.39 4.87 4.34
C ARG A 111 -13.30 5.50 5.21
N SER A 112 -13.68 5.95 6.40
CA SER A 112 -12.79 6.64 7.33
C SER A 112 -13.27 6.50 8.77
N ILE A 113 -12.38 6.75 9.74
CA ILE A 113 -12.72 6.85 11.18
C ILE A 113 -13.53 8.13 11.44
N LYS A 114 -13.02 9.28 10.92
CA LYS A 114 -13.71 10.58 10.96
C LYS A 114 -14.16 10.90 9.54
N PRO A 115 -15.46 11.14 9.29
CA PRO A 115 -15.96 11.40 7.94
C PRO A 115 -15.25 12.54 7.21
N GLU A 116 -14.83 13.57 7.92
CA GLU A 116 -14.15 14.72 7.36
C GLU A 116 -12.69 14.46 6.94
N ILE A 117 -12.06 13.38 7.44
CA ILE A 117 -10.67 13.06 7.11
C ILE A 117 -10.60 11.72 6.41
N LEU A 118 -10.19 11.74 5.16
CA LEU A 118 -9.99 10.55 4.32
C LEU A 118 -8.50 10.22 4.23
N LEU A 119 -8.17 8.93 4.36
CA LEU A 119 -6.85 8.39 4.07
C LEU A 119 -6.97 7.29 3.01
N LEU A 120 -6.18 7.37 1.95
CA LEU A 120 -6.14 6.37 0.89
C LEU A 120 -4.71 6.10 0.47
N VAL A 121 -4.39 4.85 0.14
CA VAL A 121 -3.19 4.53 -0.62
C VAL A 121 -3.37 5.10 -2.03
N GLY A 122 -2.52 6.04 -2.42
CA GLY A 122 -2.63 6.81 -3.66
C GLY A 122 -2.14 6.04 -4.89
N LEU A 123 -2.47 4.76 -5.00
CA LEU A 123 -2.12 3.88 -6.11
C LEU A 123 -3.37 3.25 -6.71
N CYS A 124 -3.57 3.49 -8.00
CA CYS A 124 -4.69 2.94 -8.76
C CYS A 124 -4.66 1.40 -8.72
N THR A 125 -5.80 0.79 -8.39
CA THR A 125 -5.94 -0.66 -8.27
C THR A 125 -5.88 -1.40 -9.61
N HIS A 126 -5.78 -0.68 -10.75
CA HIS A 126 -5.53 -1.28 -12.05
C HIS A 126 -4.06 -1.74 -12.17
N LEU A 127 -3.11 -0.81 -12.27
CA LEU A 127 -1.67 -1.08 -12.50
C LEU A 127 -0.75 -0.17 -11.66
N GLY A 128 -1.24 0.44 -10.58
CA GLY A 128 -0.40 1.17 -9.63
C GLY A 128 -0.03 2.61 -10.01
N CYS A 129 -0.63 3.21 -11.05
CA CYS A 129 -0.43 4.63 -11.32
C CYS A 129 -1.01 5.48 -10.19
N SER A 130 -0.43 6.65 -9.91
CA SER A 130 -0.97 7.58 -8.93
C SER A 130 -2.14 8.39 -9.54
N PRO A 131 -3.38 8.26 -9.02
CA PRO A 131 -4.50 9.06 -9.49
C PRO A 131 -4.35 10.53 -9.10
N THR A 132 -4.83 11.41 -9.96
CA THR A 132 -4.83 12.86 -9.73
C THR A 132 -6.05 13.26 -8.93
N PHE A 133 -5.86 14.08 -7.91
CA PHE A 133 -6.93 14.68 -7.13
C PHE A 133 -7.68 15.74 -7.95
N ARG A 134 -8.98 15.56 -8.13
CA ARG A 134 -9.88 16.39 -8.93
C ARG A 134 -11.14 16.71 -8.12
N PRO A 135 -11.04 17.66 -7.16
CA PRO A 135 -12.15 17.97 -6.25
C PRO A 135 -13.29 18.77 -6.90
N GLU A 136 -13.06 19.36 -8.06
CA GLU A 136 -14.04 20.18 -8.77
C GLU A 136 -15.27 19.38 -9.18
N VAL A 137 -16.45 20.02 -9.16
CA VAL A 137 -17.73 19.43 -9.61
C VAL A 137 -17.97 19.78 -11.06
N ALA A 138 -18.37 18.80 -11.88
CA ALA A 138 -18.74 18.94 -13.27
C ALA A 138 -17.73 19.69 -14.16
N PRO A 139 -16.40 19.40 -14.07
CA PRO A 139 -15.44 20.04 -14.97
C PRO A 139 -15.65 19.54 -16.40
N VAL A 140 -15.27 20.36 -17.38
CA VAL A 140 -15.55 20.12 -18.81
C VAL A 140 -15.00 18.78 -19.30
N ASP A 141 -13.84 18.38 -18.81
CA ASP A 141 -13.10 17.17 -19.22
C ASP A 141 -13.59 15.87 -18.55
N LEU A 142 -14.24 15.94 -17.37
CA LEU A 142 -14.74 14.77 -16.66
C LEU A 142 -16.28 14.63 -16.72
N GLY A 143 -16.97 15.64 -17.25
CA GLY A 143 -18.40 15.58 -17.50
C GLY A 143 -19.28 16.04 -16.33
N LYS A 144 -20.60 16.13 -16.62
CA LYS A 144 -21.58 16.75 -15.72
C LYS A 144 -21.88 15.93 -14.46
N ASP A 145 -21.65 14.62 -14.53
CA ASP A 145 -21.92 13.68 -13.42
C ASP A 145 -20.73 13.56 -12.44
N TRP A 146 -19.63 14.22 -12.73
CA TRP A 146 -18.47 14.26 -11.83
C TRP A 146 -18.75 15.15 -10.63
N VAL A 147 -18.61 14.58 -9.44
CA VAL A 147 -18.89 15.26 -8.15
C VAL A 147 -17.65 15.49 -7.28
N GLY A 148 -16.49 15.44 -7.91
CA GLY A 148 -15.19 15.43 -7.25
C GLY A 148 -14.70 14.01 -6.96
N GLY A 149 -13.38 13.81 -7.07
CA GLY A 149 -12.79 12.48 -6.90
C GLY A 149 -11.33 12.40 -7.31
N TYR A 150 -10.95 11.21 -7.76
CA TYR A 150 -9.64 10.92 -8.31
C TYR A 150 -9.75 10.40 -9.74
N PHE A 151 -8.95 10.96 -10.62
CA PHE A 151 -8.82 10.52 -12.01
C PHE A 151 -7.46 9.88 -12.23
N CYS A 152 -7.43 8.63 -12.69
CA CYS A 152 -6.19 7.96 -13.05
C CYS A 152 -5.82 8.26 -14.50
N PRO A 153 -4.73 9.03 -14.78
CA PRO A 153 -4.41 9.47 -16.13
C PRO A 153 -3.90 8.36 -17.03
N CYS A 154 -3.47 7.22 -16.48
CA CYS A 154 -2.91 6.12 -17.25
C CYS A 154 -3.95 5.44 -18.16
N HIS A 155 -5.12 5.08 -17.59
CA HIS A 155 -6.16 4.35 -18.32
C HIS A 155 -7.58 4.87 -18.00
N GLY A 156 -7.69 6.06 -17.42
CA GLY A 156 -8.96 6.74 -17.24
C GLY A 156 -9.85 6.22 -16.09
N SER A 157 -9.32 5.44 -15.14
CA SER A 157 -10.13 5.01 -14.01
C SER A 157 -10.54 6.17 -13.12
N HIS A 158 -11.82 6.20 -12.72
CA HIS A 158 -12.42 7.20 -11.86
C HIS A 158 -12.70 6.64 -10.46
N TYR A 159 -12.47 7.46 -9.44
CA TYR A 159 -12.81 7.17 -8.05
C TYR A 159 -13.45 8.40 -7.42
N ASP A 160 -14.38 8.20 -6.50
CA ASP A 160 -14.96 9.28 -5.72
C ASP A 160 -14.06 9.75 -4.56
N LEU A 161 -14.54 10.73 -3.79
CA LEU A 161 -13.81 11.24 -2.60
C LEU A 161 -14.00 10.37 -1.33
N ALA A 162 -14.38 9.11 -1.49
CA ALA A 162 -14.18 8.02 -0.54
C ALA A 162 -13.26 6.93 -1.12
N GLY A 163 -12.65 7.16 -2.30
CA GLY A 163 -11.80 6.23 -3.02
C GLY A 163 -12.55 5.06 -3.63
N ARG A 164 -13.88 5.18 -3.83
CA ARG A 164 -14.71 4.11 -4.41
C ARG A 164 -14.70 4.22 -5.93
N VAL A 165 -14.45 3.09 -6.59
CA VAL A 165 -14.30 3.03 -8.06
C VAL A 165 -15.68 3.06 -8.75
N TYR A 166 -15.78 3.84 -9.82
CA TYR A 166 -16.96 3.87 -10.68
C TYR A 166 -17.12 2.55 -11.45
N LYS A 167 -18.36 2.24 -11.89
CA LYS A 167 -18.64 1.09 -12.76
C LYS A 167 -17.93 1.22 -14.10
N SER A 168 -17.66 0.08 -14.74
CA SER A 168 -17.09 0.02 -16.09
C SER A 168 -15.73 0.71 -16.22
N GLN A 169 -14.93 0.68 -15.17
CA GLN A 169 -13.58 1.23 -15.15
C GLN A 169 -12.53 0.11 -15.26
N PRO A 170 -11.31 0.40 -15.78
CA PRO A 170 -10.21 -0.56 -15.79
C PRO A 170 -9.79 -1.01 -14.37
N ALA A 171 -9.89 -0.14 -13.38
CA ALA A 171 -9.62 -0.48 -11.98
C ALA A 171 -10.71 -1.38 -11.40
N PRO A 172 -10.36 -2.56 -10.83
CA PRO A 172 -11.35 -3.53 -10.35
C PRO A 172 -11.89 -3.24 -8.95
N LEU A 173 -11.14 -2.50 -8.11
CA LEU A 173 -11.41 -2.30 -6.68
C LEU A 173 -11.31 -0.82 -6.29
N ASN A 174 -11.91 -0.49 -5.15
CA ASN A 174 -11.72 0.82 -4.51
C ASN A 174 -10.24 1.02 -4.10
N LEU A 175 -9.79 2.27 -3.96
CA LEU A 175 -8.46 2.56 -3.43
C LEU A 175 -8.34 2.03 -1.99
N PRO A 176 -7.25 1.36 -1.60
CA PRO A 176 -7.09 0.83 -0.25
C PRO A 176 -7.04 1.93 0.81
N VAL A 177 -7.63 1.65 1.99
CA VAL A 177 -7.45 2.49 3.17
C VAL A 177 -6.32 1.90 4.01
N PRO A 178 -5.22 2.63 4.27
CA PRO A 178 -4.14 2.13 5.10
C PRO A 178 -4.57 2.02 6.57
N PRO A 179 -4.03 1.07 7.35
CA PRO A 179 -4.24 1.06 8.79
C PRO A 179 -3.74 2.37 9.40
N HIS A 180 -4.56 2.98 10.25
CA HIS A 180 -4.23 4.25 10.90
C HIS A 180 -5.01 4.46 12.17
N ASN A 181 -4.50 5.31 13.05
CA ASN A 181 -5.21 5.81 14.22
C ASN A 181 -4.94 7.30 14.44
N TYR A 182 -5.67 7.90 15.37
CA TYR A 182 -5.47 9.27 15.81
C TYR A 182 -4.76 9.28 17.17
N GLU A 183 -3.55 9.83 17.22
CA GLU A 183 -2.85 10.14 18.48
C GLU A 183 -3.46 11.37 19.14
N SER A 184 -3.89 12.34 18.34
CA SER A 184 -4.64 13.53 18.76
C SER A 184 -5.60 13.97 17.63
N ASN A 185 -6.32 15.08 17.83
CA ASN A 185 -7.19 15.59 16.76
C ASN A 185 -6.42 15.97 15.48
N ASP A 186 -5.17 16.37 15.61
CA ASP A 186 -4.33 16.87 14.52
C ASP A 186 -3.19 15.94 14.13
N ILE A 187 -2.99 14.83 14.85
CA ILE A 187 -1.92 13.88 14.58
C ILE A 187 -2.50 12.52 14.23
N ILE A 188 -2.20 12.06 13.02
CA ILE A 188 -2.54 10.71 12.54
C ILE A 188 -1.28 9.86 12.52
N VAL A 189 -1.40 8.61 12.95
CA VAL A 189 -0.36 7.59 12.85
C VAL A 189 -0.79 6.60 11.77
N ILE A 190 -0.07 6.57 10.65
CA ILE A 190 -0.32 5.67 9.52
C ILE A 190 0.53 4.41 9.71
N GLY A 191 -0.03 3.25 9.45
CA GLY A 191 0.67 1.96 9.57
C GLY A 191 0.50 1.27 10.92
N LEU A 192 -0.27 1.86 11.81
CA LEU A 192 -0.64 1.29 13.10
C LEU A 192 -2.12 1.56 13.37
N ASP A 193 -2.90 0.55 13.68
CA ASP A 193 -4.26 0.68 14.17
C ASP A 193 -4.38 0.19 15.62
N LYS A 194 -5.49 0.52 16.28
CA LYS A 194 -5.71 0.14 17.69
C LYS A 194 -5.98 -1.36 17.87
N GLU A 195 -6.30 -2.09 16.81
CA GLU A 195 -6.57 -3.52 16.86
C GLU A 195 -5.25 -4.34 16.82
N ASN A 196 -4.15 -3.72 16.36
CA ASN A 196 -2.83 -4.35 16.21
C ASN A 196 -1.72 -3.66 17.05
N ALA A 197 -2.08 -2.86 18.05
CA ALA A 197 -1.17 -2.14 18.94
C ALA A 197 -0.94 -2.87 20.26
#